data_c8b2186e72a710508dc164f20a287093
#
_entry.id   c8b2186e72a710508dc164f20a287093
#
_cell.length_a   1.000
_cell.length_b   1.000
_cell.length_c   1.000
_cell.angle_alpha   90.00
_cell.angle_beta   90.00
_cell.angle_gamma   90.00
#
_symmetry.space_group_name_H-M   'P 1'
#
loop_
_entity.id
_entity.type
_entity.pdbx_description
1 polymer ?
#
loop_
_entity_poly.entity_id
_entity_poly.type
_entity_poly.pdbx_seq_one_letter_code
_entity_poly.pdbx_strand_id
1 'polypeptide(L)'
;MKNITLRILTLLSFCFLTLAVTGCSVFEKKPAANNLAAAQQTAFYTCDSCHGPKNIRVDDMSPKIIGQKQTFLVEQLRDYRDMKRINPYMNGVVSNMTNQDIDNLAAYYSNYKQHQH
;
A
#
# COMPACT_ATOMS: atom_id res chain seq x y z
N MET A 1 20.13 -63.27 4.63
CA MET A 1 20.25 -62.21 3.60
C MET A 1 18.90 -61.60 3.15
N LYS A 2 17.79 -62.33 3.16
CA LYS A 2 16.47 -61.81 2.75
C LYS A 2 15.86 -60.73 3.68
N ASN A 3 16.26 -60.69 4.95
CA ASN A 3 15.64 -59.77 5.93
C ASN A 3 16.29 -58.37 5.93
N ILE A 4 17.49 -58.23 5.35
CA ILE A 4 18.22 -56.94 5.28
C ILE A 4 17.67 -56.13 4.11
N THR A 5 17.39 -56.73 2.98
CA THR A 5 16.81 -56.05 1.82
C THR A 5 15.41 -55.54 2.08
N LEU A 6 14.60 -56.33 2.82
CA LEU A 6 13.24 -55.89 3.18
C LEU A 6 13.25 -54.70 4.15
N ARG A 7 14.20 -54.69 5.10
CA ARG A 7 14.34 -53.57 6.07
C ARG A 7 14.85 -52.28 5.40
N ILE A 8 15.73 -52.42 4.40
CA ILE A 8 16.22 -51.26 3.63
C ILE A 8 15.09 -50.68 2.76
N LEU A 9 14.26 -51.53 2.15
CA LEU A 9 13.12 -51.08 1.35
C LEU A 9 12.07 -50.37 2.17
N THR A 10 11.80 -50.81 3.41
CA THR A 10 10.85 -50.15 4.32
C THR A 10 11.39 -48.82 4.83
N LEU A 11 12.69 -48.70 5.09
CA LEU A 11 13.30 -47.44 5.52
C LEU A 11 13.35 -46.41 4.39
N LEU A 12 13.59 -46.82 3.15
CA LEU A 12 13.53 -45.90 2.00
C LEU A 12 12.09 -45.44 1.69
N SER A 13 11.09 -46.33 1.89
CA SER A 13 9.68 -45.94 1.72
C SER A 13 9.23 -44.93 2.76
N PHE A 14 9.73 -45.04 4.00
CA PHE A 14 9.39 -44.09 5.08
C PHE A 14 10.06 -42.72 4.88
N CYS A 15 11.25 -42.69 4.29
CA CYS A 15 11.97 -41.45 4.01
C CYS A 15 11.30 -40.63 2.88
N PHE A 16 10.65 -41.31 1.92
CA PHE A 16 9.95 -40.67 0.81
C PHE A 16 8.58 -40.05 1.23
N LEU A 17 7.98 -40.57 2.30
CA LEU A 17 6.68 -40.10 2.77
C LEU A 17 6.77 -38.85 3.65
N THR A 18 7.96 -38.53 4.17
CA THR A 18 8.17 -37.36 5.05
C THR A 18 8.54 -36.06 4.31
N LEU A 19 8.84 -36.11 3.01
CA LEU A 19 9.20 -34.93 2.21
C LEU A 19 8.01 -34.17 1.61
N ALA A 20 6.77 -34.61 1.82
CA ALA A 20 5.59 -34.03 1.16
C ALA A 20 4.83 -32.99 2.00
N VAL A 21 5.31 -32.57 3.17
CA VAL A 21 4.56 -31.69 4.09
C VAL A 21 5.25 -30.34 4.36
N THR A 22 6.28 -30.00 3.65
CA THR A 22 6.94 -28.68 3.81
C THR A 22 6.75 -27.82 2.57
N GLY A 23 5.57 -27.26 2.40
CA GLY A 23 5.30 -26.43 1.22
C GLY A 23 4.08 -25.53 1.30
N CYS A 24 3.46 -25.30 2.46
CA CYS A 24 2.65 -24.12 2.62
C CYS A 24 3.51 -23.01 3.19
N SER A 25 4.30 -22.38 2.33
CA SER A 25 4.72 -21.01 2.59
C SER A 25 3.44 -20.20 2.63
N VAL A 26 2.94 -19.93 3.83
CA VAL A 26 2.03 -18.83 4.06
C VAL A 26 2.78 -17.62 3.52
N PHE A 27 2.38 -17.17 2.34
CA PHE A 27 2.86 -15.92 1.77
C PHE A 27 2.26 -14.83 2.68
N GLU A 28 2.91 -14.66 3.82
CA GLU A 28 2.62 -13.55 4.72
C GLU A 28 2.93 -12.31 3.90
N LYS A 29 1.87 -11.68 3.41
CA LYS A 29 1.97 -10.42 2.70
C LYS A 29 2.56 -9.43 3.69
N LYS A 30 3.91 -9.34 3.68
CA LYS A 30 4.66 -8.32 4.40
C LYS A 30 3.91 -7.01 4.17
N PRO A 31 3.51 -6.28 5.22
CA PRO A 31 2.87 -4.99 5.02
C PRO A 31 3.76 -4.21 4.07
N ALA A 32 3.21 -3.82 2.93
CA ALA A 32 3.97 -3.17 1.89
C ALA A 32 4.66 -1.98 2.53
N ALA A 33 5.98 -1.98 2.55
CA ALA A 33 6.75 -0.83 3.01
C ALA A 33 6.20 0.38 2.27
N ASN A 34 5.89 1.45 3.01
CA ASN A 34 5.34 2.67 2.44
C ASN A 34 6.13 3.01 1.19
N ASN A 35 5.51 2.84 0.02
CA ASN A 35 6.15 3.12 -1.25
C ASN A 35 6.09 4.62 -1.49
N LEU A 36 6.96 5.34 -0.79
CA LEU A 36 7.03 6.79 -0.83
C LEU A 36 7.32 7.31 -2.24
N ALA A 37 8.10 6.57 -3.02
CA ALA A 37 8.40 6.94 -4.41
C ALA A 37 7.15 6.88 -5.30
N ALA A 38 6.34 5.83 -5.18
CA ALA A 38 5.07 5.73 -5.91
C ALA A 38 4.08 6.80 -5.45
N ALA A 39 4.03 7.08 -4.14
CA ALA A 39 3.20 8.16 -3.61
C ALA A 39 3.63 9.53 -4.14
N GLN A 40 4.93 9.80 -4.20
CA GLN A 40 5.48 11.03 -4.76
C GLN A 40 5.10 11.20 -6.24
N GLN A 41 5.19 10.13 -7.02
CA GLN A 41 4.79 10.16 -8.42
C GLN A 41 3.30 10.44 -8.58
N THR A 42 2.44 9.75 -7.82
CA THR A 42 0.99 9.98 -7.83
C THR A 42 0.66 11.40 -7.37
N ALA A 43 1.31 11.89 -6.31
CA ALA A 43 1.14 13.26 -5.84
C ALA A 43 1.46 14.27 -6.93
N PHE A 44 2.62 14.15 -7.56
CA PHE A 44 3.07 15.09 -8.59
C PHE A 44 2.12 15.17 -9.79
N TYR A 45 1.68 14.02 -10.31
CA TYR A 45 0.84 13.99 -11.53
C TYR A 45 -0.64 14.22 -11.27
N THR A 46 -1.13 13.94 -10.07
CA THR A 46 -2.57 13.90 -9.79
C THR A 46 -3.01 14.96 -8.78
N CYS A 47 -2.24 15.16 -7.71
CA CYS A 47 -2.69 15.95 -6.57
C CYS A 47 -2.11 17.36 -6.55
N ASP A 48 -0.83 17.51 -6.93
CA ASP A 48 -0.07 18.76 -6.75
C ASP A 48 -0.56 19.92 -7.63
N SER A 49 -1.26 19.62 -8.72
CA SER A 49 -1.89 20.66 -9.55
C SER A 49 -2.91 21.50 -8.77
N CYS A 50 -3.55 20.90 -7.77
CA CYS A 50 -4.54 21.55 -6.93
C CYS A 50 -4.08 21.75 -5.48
N HIS A 51 -3.30 20.82 -4.93
CA HIS A 51 -2.92 20.78 -3.51
C HIS A 51 -1.42 20.95 -3.24
N GLY A 52 -0.60 21.03 -4.29
CA GLY A 52 0.86 21.08 -4.17
C GLY A 52 1.40 22.42 -3.66
N PRO A 53 2.74 22.49 -3.44
CA PRO A 53 3.39 23.67 -2.87
C PRO A 53 3.32 24.90 -3.78
N LYS A 54 3.18 24.66 -5.09
CA LYS A 54 3.00 25.70 -6.10
C LYS A 54 1.52 25.89 -6.45
N ASN A 55 0.63 25.61 -5.51
CA ASN A 55 -0.81 25.71 -5.71
C ASN A 55 -1.16 27.08 -6.33
N ILE A 56 -1.47 27.07 -7.62
CA ILE A 56 -1.87 28.25 -8.39
C ILE A 56 -3.37 28.52 -8.19
N ARG A 57 -4.10 27.55 -7.69
CA ARG A 57 -5.53 27.70 -7.37
C ARG A 57 -5.67 28.25 -5.96
N VAL A 58 -5.83 29.54 -5.89
CA VAL A 58 -6.07 30.31 -4.68
C VAL A 58 -7.59 30.37 -4.42
N ASP A 59 -8.27 29.25 -4.55
CA ASP A 59 -9.69 29.19 -4.21
C ASP A 59 -9.90 28.23 -3.02
N ASP A 60 -10.96 28.49 -2.25
CA ASP A 60 -11.33 27.69 -1.09
C ASP A 60 -11.67 26.23 -1.44
N MET A 61 -11.62 25.86 -2.73
CA MET A 61 -11.96 24.53 -3.23
C MET A 61 -10.78 23.56 -3.18
N SER A 62 -9.55 24.06 -2.97
CA SER A 62 -8.32 23.25 -2.94
C SER A 62 -7.58 23.48 -1.62
N PRO A 63 -7.98 22.83 -0.53
CA PRO A 63 -7.38 23.04 0.78
C PRO A 63 -5.92 22.60 0.82
N LYS A 64 -5.16 23.27 1.67
CA LYS A 64 -3.78 22.88 1.99
C LYS A 64 -3.76 21.52 2.67
N ILE A 65 -3.11 20.53 2.06
CA ILE A 65 -2.98 19.18 2.61
C ILE A 65 -1.56 18.89 3.11
N ILE A 66 -0.58 19.68 2.70
CA ILE A 66 0.82 19.59 3.11
C ILE A 66 0.94 19.86 4.62
N GLY A 67 1.60 18.93 5.34
CA GLY A 67 1.82 19.01 6.78
C GLY A 67 0.60 18.69 7.64
N GLN A 68 -0.51 18.29 7.04
CA GLN A 68 -1.67 17.78 7.77
C GLN A 68 -1.38 16.43 8.42
N LYS A 69 -2.08 16.10 9.51
CA LYS A 69 -1.93 14.82 10.18
C LYS A 69 -2.25 13.66 9.24
N GLN A 70 -1.39 12.64 9.20
CA GLN A 70 -1.57 11.48 8.34
C GLN A 70 -2.94 10.82 8.55
N THR A 71 -3.35 10.60 9.80
CA THR A 71 -4.65 9.99 10.12
C THR A 71 -5.83 10.79 9.55
N PHE A 72 -5.77 12.10 9.62
CA PHE A 72 -6.76 12.99 9.03
C PHE A 72 -6.81 12.84 7.50
N LEU A 73 -5.67 12.85 6.84
CA LEU A 73 -5.59 12.70 5.38
C LEU A 73 -6.14 11.34 4.93
N VAL A 74 -5.80 10.26 5.65
CA VAL A 74 -6.32 8.92 5.38
C VAL A 74 -7.84 8.90 5.46
N GLU A 75 -8.41 9.45 6.52
CA GLU A 75 -9.86 9.53 6.72
C GLU A 75 -10.53 10.28 5.57
N GLN A 76 -10.04 11.50 5.25
CA GLN A 76 -10.62 12.33 4.21
C GLN A 76 -10.56 11.67 2.82
N LEU A 77 -9.44 11.04 2.45
CA LEU A 77 -9.31 10.36 1.18
C LEU A 77 -10.24 9.14 1.07
N ARG A 78 -10.37 8.37 2.15
CA ARG A 78 -11.31 7.25 2.22
C ARG A 78 -12.76 7.71 2.13
N ASP A 79 -13.12 8.77 2.83
CA ASP A 79 -14.48 9.31 2.79
C ASP A 79 -14.88 9.78 1.39
N TYR A 80 -13.97 10.40 0.66
CA TYR A 80 -14.21 10.72 -0.75
C TYR A 80 -14.32 9.46 -1.63
N ARG A 81 -13.42 8.48 -1.47
CA ARG A 81 -13.46 7.25 -2.24
C ARG A 81 -14.75 6.46 -2.00
N ASP A 82 -15.14 6.37 -0.76
CA ASP A 82 -16.30 5.58 -0.30
C ASP A 82 -17.61 6.36 -0.39
N MET A 83 -17.60 7.53 -1.05
CA MET A 83 -18.76 8.40 -1.28
C MET A 83 -19.45 8.88 0.01
N LYS A 84 -18.76 8.88 1.15
CA LYS A 84 -19.24 9.45 2.41
C LYS A 84 -19.13 10.97 2.41
N ARG A 85 -18.14 11.48 1.72
CA ARG A 85 -17.95 12.90 1.46
C ARG A 85 -18.10 13.17 -0.03
N ILE A 86 -18.96 14.13 -0.38
CA ILE A 86 -19.30 14.40 -1.77
C ILE A 86 -18.56 15.64 -2.27
N ASN A 87 -17.70 15.40 -3.24
CA ASN A 87 -17.07 16.41 -4.08
C ASN A 87 -16.75 15.75 -5.42
N PRO A 88 -17.38 16.14 -6.53
CA PRO A 88 -17.27 15.45 -7.81
C PRO A 88 -15.82 15.29 -8.30
N TYR A 89 -14.97 16.28 -8.06
CA TYR A 89 -13.55 16.22 -8.45
C TYR A 89 -12.79 15.20 -7.58
N MET A 90 -12.90 15.31 -6.25
CA MET A 90 -12.18 14.43 -5.33
C MET A 90 -12.70 13.00 -5.42
N ASN A 91 -14.02 12.79 -5.50
CA ASN A 91 -14.58 11.44 -5.67
C ASN A 91 -14.03 10.78 -6.94
N GLY A 92 -13.91 11.51 -8.05
CA GLY A 92 -13.30 11.00 -9.29
C GLY A 92 -11.83 10.66 -9.13
N VAL A 93 -11.05 11.56 -8.51
CA VAL A 93 -9.59 11.41 -8.34
C VAL A 93 -9.24 10.17 -7.51
N VAL A 94 -9.98 9.91 -6.43
CA VAL A 94 -9.62 8.83 -5.47
C VAL A 94 -10.38 7.53 -5.72
N SER A 95 -11.29 7.47 -6.69
CA SER A 95 -12.22 6.34 -6.90
C SER A 95 -11.55 4.97 -7.01
N ASN A 96 -10.39 4.91 -7.65
CA ASN A 96 -9.64 3.68 -7.90
C ASN A 96 -8.48 3.46 -6.94
N MET A 97 -8.31 4.31 -5.93
CA MET A 97 -7.19 4.19 -4.98
C MET A 97 -7.42 3.05 -4.01
N THR A 98 -6.40 2.21 -3.85
CA THR A 98 -6.39 1.19 -2.81
C THR A 98 -6.15 1.81 -1.44
N ASN A 99 -6.39 1.06 -0.36
CA ASN A 99 -6.03 1.51 0.98
C ASN A 99 -4.54 1.84 1.09
N GLN A 100 -3.69 1.05 0.43
CA GLN A 100 -2.24 1.28 0.44
C GLN A 100 -1.85 2.58 -0.27
N ASP A 101 -2.50 2.91 -1.39
CA ASP A 101 -2.25 4.17 -2.10
C ASP A 101 -2.61 5.37 -1.22
N ILE A 102 -3.76 5.30 -0.55
CA ILE A 102 -4.23 6.33 0.38
C ILE A 102 -3.27 6.48 1.55
N ASP A 103 -2.85 5.38 2.18
CA ASP A 103 -1.93 5.39 3.30
C ASP A 103 -0.56 5.98 2.91
N ASN A 104 -0.06 5.63 1.71
CA ASN A 104 1.19 6.14 1.17
C ASN A 104 1.10 7.65 0.85
N LEU A 105 0.03 8.10 0.21
CA LEU A 105 -0.18 9.52 -0.08
C LEU A 105 -0.33 10.35 1.19
N ALA A 106 -1.07 9.85 2.16
CA ALA A 106 -1.23 10.52 3.44
C ALA A 106 0.11 10.64 4.19
N ALA A 107 0.94 9.58 4.17
CA ALA A 107 2.28 9.62 4.74
C ALA A 107 3.18 10.61 4.00
N TYR A 108 3.11 10.65 2.66
CA TYR A 108 3.87 11.59 1.84
C TYR A 108 3.55 13.04 2.20
N TYR A 109 2.28 13.43 2.17
CA TYR A 109 1.88 14.80 2.46
C TYR A 109 2.05 15.21 3.92
N SER A 110 1.85 14.29 4.86
CA SER A 110 2.09 14.54 6.28
C SER A 110 3.56 14.86 6.59
N ASN A 111 4.49 14.19 5.91
CA ASN A 111 5.93 14.37 6.08
C ASN A 111 6.56 15.28 5.02
N TYR A 112 5.74 15.93 4.21
CA TYR A 112 6.24 16.79 3.14
C TYR A 112 7.00 17.97 3.73
N LYS A 113 8.33 17.95 3.56
CA LYS A 113 9.19 19.08 3.88
C LYS A 113 9.31 19.91 2.62
N GLN A 114 8.83 21.14 2.65
CA GLN A 114 9.14 22.09 1.61
C GLN A 114 10.66 22.28 1.60
N HIS A 115 11.32 21.75 0.57
CA HIS A 115 12.66 22.21 0.24
C HIS A 115 12.50 23.64 -0.27
N GLN A 116 12.78 24.59 0.60
CA GLN A 116 12.94 25.99 0.19
C GLN A 116 14.22 26.03 -0.66
N HIS A 117 14.06 26.25 -1.94
CA HIS A 117 15.11 26.65 -2.87
C HIS A 117 15.09 28.17 -3.01
#